data_f8e484b5f4411e45399b0c59fd23f0d6
#
_entry.id   f8e484b5f4411e45399b0c59fd23f0d6
#
_cell.length_a   1.000
_cell.length_b   1.000
_cell.length_c   1.000
_cell.angle_alpha   90.00
_cell.angle_beta   90.00
_cell.angle_gamma   90.00
#
_symmetry.space_group_name_H-M   'P 1'
#
loop_
_entity.id
_entity.type
_entity.pdbx_description
1 polymer ?
#
loop_
_entity_poly.entity_id
_entity_poly.type
_entity_poly.pdbx_seq_one_letter_code
_entity_poly.pdbx_strand_id
1 'polypeptide(L)'
;MNLNLKFIPVAAAFVFSVSAHAFPIAPPGTDGLLVIASGGNVTATYQGNSASYSNDLYLENTGTFVFNNHANIPGDTVDLGAFAAGTELKFRMHVNNTGDDFFTGPASRNPDSSTHARVQTNWQPGEALVSFEDLFNGPFDYNDLSFSFTNTVAGVPEPSTYALLMAGLACVSVIARRRRSI
;
A
#
# COMPACT_ATOMS: atom_id res chain seq x y z
N MET A 1 -62.37 -21.22 -43.59
CA MET A 1 -61.89 -20.11 -42.74
C MET A 1 -60.52 -20.52 -42.19
N ASN A 2 -59.43 -20.15 -42.91
CA ASN A 2 -58.08 -20.57 -42.60
C ASN A 2 -57.42 -19.54 -41.69
N LEU A 3 -57.15 -19.92 -40.43
CA LEU A 3 -56.49 -19.09 -39.44
C LEU A 3 -54.96 -19.24 -39.61
N ASN A 4 -54.32 -18.24 -40.22
CA ASN A 4 -52.85 -18.18 -40.31
C ASN A 4 -52.28 -17.66 -38.99
N LEU A 5 -51.76 -18.55 -38.16
CA LEU A 5 -51.05 -18.24 -36.92
C LEU A 5 -49.64 -17.80 -37.29
N LYS A 6 -49.35 -16.50 -37.18
CA LYS A 6 -47.98 -15.97 -37.34
C LYS A 6 -47.23 -16.15 -36.05
N PHE A 7 -46.20 -17.02 -36.05
CA PHE A 7 -45.25 -17.13 -34.96
C PHE A 7 -44.30 -15.92 -35.01
N ILE A 8 -44.29 -15.11 -33.94
CA ILE A 8 -43.30 -14.06 -33.73
C ILE A 8 -42.18 -14.69 -32.88
N PRO A 9 -40.93 -14.78 -33.38
CA PRO A 9 -39.82 -15.23 -32.55
C PRO A 9 -39.48 -14.18 -31.49
N VAL A 10 -39.64 -14.53 -30.21
CA VAL A 10 -39.14 -13.72 -29.10
C VAL A 10 -37.64 -14.02 -28.97
N ALA A 11 -36.81 -13.07 -29.39
CA ALA A 11 -35.37 -13.09 -29.14
C ALA A 11 -35.12 -12.78 -27.65
N ALA A 12 -34.74 -13.75 -26.86
CA ALA A 12 -34.28 -13.53 -25.49
C ALA A 12 -32.85 -12.95 -25.55
N ALA A 13 -32.72 -11.67 -25.27
CA ALA A 13 -31.42 -11.04 -25.08
C ALA A 13 -30.86 -11.47 -23.71
N PHE A 14 -29.83 -12.32 -23.70
CA PHE A 14 -29.05 -12.60 -22.51
C PHE A 14 -28.14 -11.39 -22.21
N VAL A 15 -28.49 -10.61 -21.20
CA VAL A 15 -27.61 -9.59 -20.65
C VAL A 15 -26.62 -10.28 -19.72
N PHE A 16 -25.39 -10.49 -20.17
CA PHE A 16 -24.28 -10.86 -19.29
C PHE A 16 -23.91 -9.65 -18.45
N SER A 17 -24.32 -9.61 -17.19
CA SER A 17 -23.77 -8.70 -16.21
C SER A 17 -22.34 -9.11 -15.92
N VAL A 18 -21.37 -8.42 -16.48
CA VAL A 18 -19.98 -8.47 -16.03
C VAL A 18 -19.96 -7.76 -14.68
N SER A 19 -19.87 -8.52 -13.60
CA SER A 19 -19.56 -7.96 -12.28
C SER A 19 -18.14 -7.41 -12.36
N ALA A 20 -18.00 -6.09 -12.42
CA ALA A 20 -16.73 -5.46 -12.16
C ALA A 20 -16.36 -5.81 -10.70
N HIS A 21 -15.40 -6.71 -10.48
CA HIS A 21 -14.84 -6.95 -9.17
C HIS A 21 -14.03 -5.70 -8.82
N ALA A 22 -14.55 -4.90 -7.89
CA ALA A 22 -13.76 -3.86 -7.28
C ALA A 22 -12.61 -4.54 -6.52
N PHE A 23 -11.35 -4.17 -6.84
CA PHE A 23 -10.19 -4.64 -6.09
C PHE A 23 -10.18 -3.98 -4.70
N PRO A 24 -9.53 -4.60 -3.68
CA PRO A 24 -9.50 -4.07 -2.33
C PRO A 24 -8.62 -2.82 -2.25
N ILE A 25 -9.09 -1.81 -1.51
CA ILE A 25 -8.35 -0.59 -1.17
C ILE A 25 -8.26 -0.50 0.35
N ALA A 26 -7.08 -0.19 0.89
CA ALA A 26 -6.89 0.00 2.32
C ALA A 26 -7.72 1.19 2.83
N PRO A 27 -8.41 1.05 3.98
CA PRO A 27 -9.40 2.02 4.45
C PRO A 27 -8.76 3.36 4.88
N PRO A 28 -9.54 4.45 4.89
CA PRO A 28 -9.12 5.72 5.48
C PRO A 28 -8.66 5.58 6.93
N GLY A 29 -7.66 6.38 7.33
CA GLY A 29 -7.07 6.35 8.67
C GLY A 29 -5.92 5.35 8.81
N THR A 30 -5.52 4.69 7.71
CA THR A 30 -4.31 3.85 7.64
C THR A 30 -3.20 4.50 6.83
N ASP A 31 -3.31 5.81 6.59
CA ASP A 31 -2.40 6.61 5.80
C ASP A 31 -1.04 6.74 6.50
N GLY A 32 0.04 6.60 5.74
CA GLY A 32 1.40 6.82 6.22
C GLY A 32 1.93 5.78 7.20
N LEU A 33 1.25 4.66 7.38
CA LEU A 33 1.75 3.54 8.17
C LEU A 33 2.89 2.80 7.45
N LEU A 34 3.68 2.04 8.21
CA LEU A 34 4.77 1.22 7.72
C LEU A 34 4.29 -0.20 7.42
N VAL A 35 4.97 -0.91 6.53
CA VAL A 35 4.84 -2.36 6.36
C VAL A 35 5.95 -3.02 7.15
N ILE A 36 5.61 -3.82 8.15
CA ILE A 36 6.56 -4.47 9.05
C ILE A 36 6.46 -5.99 8.89
N ALA A 37 7.57 -6.65 8.64
CA ALA A 37 7.64 -8.10 8.61
C ALA A 37 7.38 -8.70 10.01
N SER A 38 6.53 -9.74 10.07
CA SER A 38 6.28 -10.52 11.29
C SER A 38 7.28 -11.64 11.48
N GLY A 39 8.18 -11.82 10.52
CA GLY A 39 9.18 -12.90 10.46
C GLY A 39 8.80 -13.99 9.46
N GLY A 40 9.80 -14.54 8.78
CA GLY A 40 9.63 -15.57 7.76
C GLY A 40 9.56 -15.04 6.34
N ASN A 41 9.14 -15.90 5.41
CA ASN A 41 9.07 -15.59 3.99
C ASN A 41 7.90 -14.66 3.69
N VAL A 42 8.13 -13.61 2.92
CA VAL A 42 7.11 -12.63 2.50
C VAL A 42 6.82 -12.83 1.02
N THR A 43 5.55 -13.06 0.71
CA THR A 43 5.05 -13.12 -0.67
C THR A 43 4.14 -11.92 -0.90
N ALA A 44 4.45 -11.16 -1.95
CA ALA A 44 3.59 -10.10 -2.45
C ALA A 44 2.54 -10.67 -3.39
N THR A 45 1.29 -10.20 -3.30
CA THR A 45 0.20 -10.53 -4.22
C THR A 45 -0.41 -9.26 -4.78
N TYR A 46 -0.46 -9.15 -6.11
CA TYR A 46 -1.11 -8.04 -6.79
C TYR A 46 -2.62 -8.13 -6.64
N GLN A 47 -3.29 -7.04 -6.23
CA GLN A 47 -4.73 -7.01 -5.97
C GLN A 47 -5.52 -6.24 -7.03
N GLY A 48 -4.90 -5.30 -7.73
CA GLY A 48 -5.52 -4.51 -8.79
C GLY A 48 -5.20 -3.03 -8.75
N ASN A 49 -5.76 -2.30 -9.73
CA ASN A 49 -5.64 -0.85 -9.85
C ASN A 49 -6.79 -0.25 -10.66
N SER A 50 -6.93 1.09 -10.61
CA SER A 50 -7.73 1.87 -11.55
C SER A 50 -6.95 3.07 -12.14
N ALA A 51 -5.63 3.05 -12.02
CA ALA A 51 -4.74 4.11 -12.51
C ALA A 51 -4.77 4.26 -14.02
N SER A 52 -4.67 5.49 -14.49
CA SER A 52 -4.37 5.81 -15.89
C SER A 52 -2.87 5.80 -16.18
N TYR A 53 -2.03 6.04 -15.15
CA TYR A 53 -0.57 6.00 -15.28
C TYR A 53 -0.04 4.58 -15.11
N SER A 54 1.12 4.33 -15.71
CA SER A 54 1.86 3.09 -15.52
C SER A 54 2.78 3.24 -14.30
N ASN A 55 2.60 2.34 -13.34
CA ASN A 55 3.25 2.39 -12.03
C ASN A 55 4.04 1.11 -11.79
N ASP A 56 5.32 1.27 -11.46
CA ASP A 56 6.22 0.17 -11.08
C ASP A 56 6.41 0.14 -9.57
N LEU A 57 6.18 -1.02 -8.95
CA LEU A 57 6.42 -1.24 -7.53
C LEU A 57 7.78 -1.88 -7.31
N TYR A 58 8.54 -1.33 -6.36
CA TYR A 58 9.82 -1.86 -5.91
C TYR A 58 9.85 -2.08 -4.40
N LEU A 59 10.49 -3.14 -3.95
CA LEU A 59 10.96 -3.27 -2.58
C LEU A 59 12.30 -2.54 -2.47
N GLU A 60 12.29 -1.37 -1.85
CA GLU A 60 13.44 -0.45 -1.79
C GLU A 60 14.62 -1.04 -1.02
N ASN A 61 14.36 -1.87 -0.01
CA ASN A 61 15.40 -2.52 0.80
C ASN A 61 16.39 -3.34 -0.03
N THR A 62 15.94 -3.92 -1.14
CA THR A 62 16.74 -4.79 -2.03
C THR A 62 16.83 -4.28 -3.45
N GLY A 63 16.05 -3.24 -3.80
CA GLY A 63 15.89 -2.78 -5.18
C GLY A 63 15.11 -3.75 -6.06
N THR A 64 14.38 -4.70 -5.47
CA THR A 64 13.64 -5.72 -6.20
C THR A 64 12.40 -5.12 -6.86
N PHE A 65 12.27 -5.28 -8.18
CA PHE A 65 11.02 -5.03 -8.90
C PHE A 65 9.96 -6.05 -8.46
N VAL A 66 8.75 -5.59 -8.16
CA VAL A 66 7.67 -6.43 -7.66
C VAL A 66 6.55 -6.55 -8.69
N PHE A 67 5.91 -5.43 -9.06
CA PHE A 67 4.79 -5.40 -10.01
C PHE A 67 4.81 -4.16 -10.89
N ASN A 68 4.17 -4.27 -12.07
CA ASN A 68 3.68 -3.12 -12.83
C ASN A 68 2.17 -3.22 -12.93
N ASN A 69 1.45 -2.13 -12.67
CA ASN A 69 -0.01 -2.12 -12.61
C ASN A 69 -0.72 -2.41 -13.95
N HIS A 70 -0.06 -2.19 -15.08
CA HIS A 70 -0.61 -2.48 -16.42
C HIS A 70 -0.13 -3.82 -17.01
N ALA A 71 0.93 -4.43 -16.44
CA ALA A 71 1.49 -5.70 -16.91
C ALA A 71 1.00 -6.90 -16.08
N ASN A 72 0.67 -6.69 -14.81
CA ASN A 72 0.23 -7.73 -13.90
C ASN A 72 -1.30 -7.81 -13.81
N ILE A 73 -1.79 -9.01 -13.49
CA ILE A 73 -3.22 -9.27 -13.26
C ILE A 73 -3.45 -9.62 -11.77
N PRO A 74 -4.64 -9.31 -11.20
CA PRO A 74 -4.97 -9.68 -9.82
C PRO A 74 -4.73 -11.17 -9.54
N GLY A 75 -3.98 -11.45 -8.47
CA GLY A 75 -3.55 -12.79 -8.09
C GLY A 75 -2.11 -13.14 -8.50
N ASP A 76 -1.43 -12.34 -9.34
CA ASP A 76 0.00 -12.51 -9.58
C ASP A 76 0.79 -12.38 -8.28
N THR A 77 1.82 -13.21 -8.09
CA THR A 77 2.62 -13.24 -6.87
C THR A 77 4.10 -13.10 -7.15
N VAL A 78 4.82 -12.47 -6.20
CA VAL A 78 6.28 -12.38 -6.18
C VAL A 78 6.78 -12.77 -4.80
N ASP A 79 7.74 -13.69 -4.74
CA ASP A 79 8.46 -14.04 -3.52
C ASP A 79 9.54 -12.98 -3.24
N LEU A 80 9.42 -12.30 -2.11
CA LEU A 80 10.36 -11.26 -1.70
C LEU A 80 11.48 -11.80 -0.82
N GLY A 81 11.40 -13.09 -0.41
CA GLY A 81 12.36 -13.74 0.49
C GLY A 81 12.00 -13.61 1.96
N ALA A 82 12.92 -14.09 2.80
CA ALA A 82 12.72 -14.13 4.26
C ALA A 82 13.26 -12.87 4.95
N PHE A 83 12.45 -12.33 5.88
CA PHE A 83 12.82 -11.18 6.70
C PHE A 83 12.69 -11.51 8.19
N ALA A 84 13.52 -10.87 9.00
CA ALA A 84 13.40 -10.93 10.45
C ALA A 84 12.15 -10.16 10.91
N ALA A 85 11.52 -10.63 12.00
CA ALA A 85 10.42 -9.90 12.61
C ALA A 85 10.88 -8.49 13.03
N GLY A 86 10.02 -7.50 12.80
CA GLY A 86 10.30 -6.08 13.05
C GLY A 86 11.04 -5.36 11.91
N THR A 87 11.45 -6.08 10.85
CA THR A 87 12.05 -5.42 9.68
C THR A 87 11.01 -4.59 8.94
N GLU A 88 11.29 -3.31 8.72
CA GLU A 88 10.46 -2.49 7.83
C GLU A 88 10.72 -2.89 6.38
N LEU A 89 9.65 -3.16 5.65
CA LEU A 89 9.64 -3.35 4.21
C LEU A 89 9.20 -2.03 3.56
N LYS A 90 10.16 -1.26 3.08
CA LYS A 90 9.88 0.01 2.43
C LYS A 90 9.58 -0.22 0.96
N PHE A 91 8.37 0.12 0.54
CA PHE A 91 7.98 0.04 -0.87
C PHE A 91 8.02 1.41 -1.51
N ARG A 92 8.48 1.41 -2.77
CA ARG A 92 8.50 2.57 -3.65
C ARG A 92 7.64 2.27 -4.87
N MET A 93 6.69 3.15 -5.14
CA MET A 93 5.98 3.20 -6.42
C MET A 93 6.65 4.25 -7.30
N HIS A 94 7.14 3.84 -8.47
CA HIS A 94 7.65 4.72 -9.51
C HIS A 94 6.57 4.96 -10.55
N VAL A 95 6.21 6.21 -10.78
CA VAL A 95 5.21 6.62 -11.77
C VAL A 95 5.92 6.85 -13.10
N ASN A 96 5.83 5.90 -14.02
CA ASN A 96 6.57 5.91 -15.30
C ASN A 96 6.23 7.12 -16.19
N ASN A 97 5.03 7.68 -16.04
CA ASN A 97 4.56 8.81 -16.86
C ASN A 97 5.13 10.16 -16.44
N THR A 98 5.41 10.35 -15.15
CA THR A 98 5.87 11.62 -14.57
C THR A 98 7.30 11.56 -14.07
N GLY A 99 7.78 10.35 -13.73
CA GLY A 99 9.09 10.12 -13.11
C GLY A 99 9.08 10.34 -11.60
N ASP A 100 7.91 10.51 -10.98
CA ASP A 100 7.79 10.68 -9.54
C ASP A 100 7.97 9.34 -8.82
N ASP A 101 8.52 9.41 -7.60
CA ASP A 101 8.66 8.27 -6.69
C ASP A 101 7.88 8.53 -5.40
N PHE A 102 6.99 7.60 -5.05
CA PHE A 102 6.21 7.66 -3.81
C PHE A 102 6.47 6.43 -2.94
N PHE A 103 6.46 6.62 -1.62
CA PHE A 103 6.91 5.61 -0.67
C PHE A 103 5.84 5.29 0.38
N THR A 104 5.86 4.05 0.87
CA THR A 104 5.15 3.69 2.12
C THR A 104 5.76 4.43 3.31
N GLY A 105 4.93 4.70 4.32
CA GLY A 105 5.34 5.38 5.54
C GLY A 105 5.00 6.88 5.58
N PRO A 106 5.69 7.67 6.43
CA PRO A 106 5.28 9.03 6.72
C PRO A 106 5.41 9.96 5.52
N ALA A 107 4.58 11.01 5.49
CA ALA A 107 4.53 12.05 4.46
C ALA A 107 5.90 12.66 4.12
N SER A 108 6.80 12.75 5.12
CA SER A 108 8.15 13.29 4.93
C SER A 108 9.06 12.48 3.99
N ARG A 109 8.62 11.28 3.57
CA ARG A 109 9.35 10.46 2.59
C ARG A 109 9.02 10.83 1.15
N ASN A 110 7.92 11.54 0.95
CA ASN A 110 7.40 11.87 -0.38
C ASN A 110 7.75 13.30 -0.76
N PRO A 111 7.95 13.56 -2.06
CA PRO A 111 8.46 14.85 -2.55
C PRO A 111 7.48 16.01 -2.32
N ASP A 112 6.18 15.73 -2.21
CA ASP A 112 5.13 16.73 -1.92
C ASP A 112 4.76 16.82 -0.43
N SER A 113 5.48 16.08 0.44
CA SER A 113 5.21 16.00 1.87
C SER A 113 3.81 15.50 2.23
N SER A 114 3.21 14.67 1.35
CA SER A 114 1.93 14.00 1.54
C SER A 114 2.11 12.49 1.72
N THR A 115 1.13 11.81 2.32
CA THR A 115 1.12 10.34 2.36
C THR A 115 0.57 9.81 1.05
N HIS A 116 1.30 8.90 0.39
CA HIS A 116 0.90 8.28 -0.86
C HIS A 116 0.57 6.79 -0.71
N ALA A 117 0.60 6.28 0.51
CA ALA A 117 0.24 4.89 0.77
C ALA A 117 -0.61 4.74 2.03
N ARG A 118 -1.59 3.83 1.96
CA ARG A 118 -2.36 3.29 3.07
C ARG A 118 -1.91 1.87 3.34
N VAL A 119 -1.81 1.49 4.62
CA VAL A 119 -1.41 0.13 5.04
C VAL A 119 -2.39 -0.42 6.04
N GLN A 120 -3.23 -1.34 5.63
CA GLN A 120 -4.19 -2.04 6.48
C GLN A 120 -3.56 -3.32 7.05
N THR A 121 -3.49 -3.43 8.39
CA THR A 121 -3.10 -4.67 9.06
C THR A 121 -4.27 -5.67 9.10
N ASN A 122 -3.96 -6.96 9.16
CA ASN A 122 -4.96 -8.05 9.27
C ASN A 122 -6.06 -7.96 8.19
N TRP A 123 -5.71 -7.57 6.96
CA TRP A 123 -6.62 -7.65 5.82
C TRP A 123 -7.07 -9.09 5.57
N GLN A 124 -6.10 -10.01 5.62
CA GLN A 124 -6.29 -11.44 5.80
C GLN A 124 -5.45 -11.88 7.01
N PRO A 125 -5.67 -13.07 7.60
CA PRO A 125 -4.87 -13.55 8.71
C PRO A 125 -3.36 -13.56 8.38
N GLY A 126 -2.59 -12.70 9.05
CA GLY A 126 -1.14 -12.55 8.84
C GLY A 126 -0.74 -11.76 7.58
N GLU A 127 -1.68 -11.05 6.94
CA GLU A 127 -1.40 -10.22 5.76
C GLU A 127 -1.72 -8.75 6.00
N ALA A 128 -0.90 -7.88 5.44
CA ALA A 128 -1.21 -6.46 5.27
C ALA A 128 -1.62 -6.17 3.82
N LEU A 129 -2.61 -5.28 3.64
CA LEU A 129 -2.99 -4.70 2.36
C LEU A 129 -2.38 -3.30 2.25
N VAL A 130 -1.80 -2.99 1.09
CA VAL A 130 -1.25 -1.67 0.78
C VAL A 130 -1.90 -1.13 -0.47
N SER A 131 -2.23 0.17 -0.45
CA SER A 131 -2.84 0.86 -1.57
C SER A 131 -2.14 2.20 -1.78
N PHE A 132 -1.72 2.48 -3.02
CA PHE A 132 -1.00 3.68 -3.39
C PHE A 132 -1.83 4.67 -4.21
N GLU A 133 -1.40 5.93 -4.12
CA GLU A 133 -1.82 7.08 -4.92
C GLU A 133 -0.66 7.59 -5.76
N ASP A 134 -0.84 7.78 -7.07
CA ASP A 134 0.20 8.14 -8.03
C ASP A 134 0.25 9.62 -8.43
N LEU A 135 -0.68 10.47 -7.91
CA LEU A 135 -0.75 11.89 -8.26
C LEU A 135 -0.06 12.79 -7.24
N PHE A 136 0.91 13.56 -7.71
CA PHE A 136 1.55 14.62 -6.93
C PHE A 136 0.50 15.65 -6.46
N ASN A 137 0.40 15.89 -5.14
CA ASN A 137 -0.63 16.71 -4.50
C ASN A 137 -2.09 16.22 -4.67
N GLY A 138 -2.32 14.95 -5.07
CA GLY A 138 -3.64 14.31 -5.14
C GLY A 138 -4.52 14.70 -6.34
N PRO A 139 -5.77 14.24 -6.38
CA PRO A 139 -6.59 13.73 -5.26
C PRO A 139 -6.08 12.40 -4.71
N PHE A 140 -6.30 12.16 -3.39
CA PHE A 140 -5.80 10.98 -2.69
C PHE A 140 -6.92 9.94 -2.52
N ASP A 141 -7.19 9.14 -3.56
CA ASP A 141 -8.18 8.06 -3.55
C ASP A 141 -7.56 6.66 -3.34
N TYR A 142 -6.22 6.56 -3.48
CA TYR A 142 -5.41 5.37 -3.20
C TYR A 142 -5.82 4.13 -3.99
N ASN A 143 -6.23 4.33 -5.22
CA ASN A 143 -6.72 3.26 -6.08
C ASN A 143 -5.77 2.88 -7.22
N ASP A 144 -4.56 3.48 -7.28
CA ASP A 144 -3.67 3.37 -8.43
C ASP A 144 -2.81 2.12 -8.44
N LEU A 145 -2.55 1.55 -7.26
CA LEU A 145 -1.84 0.27 -7.13
C LEU A 145 -2.15 -0.36 -5.77
N SER A 146 -2.83 -1.51 -5.78
CA SER A 146 -3.15 -2.26 -4.57
C SER A 146 -2.51 -3.64 -4.57
N PHE A 147 -1.93 -4.05 -3.43
CA PHE A 147 -1.28 -5.33 -3.24
C PHE A 147 -1.27 -5.74 -1.78
N SER A 148 -1.14 -7.05 -1.52
CA SER A 148 -1.03 -7.59 -0.17
C SER A 148 0.29 -8.32 0.05
N PHE A 149 0.66 -8.51 1.32
CA PHE A 149 1.87 -9.22 1.72
C PHE A 149 1.58 -10.20 2.84
N THR A 150 2.04 -11.45 2.67
CA THR A 150 2.03 -12.45 3.75
C THR A 150 3.06 -12.11 4.81
N ASN A 151 2.86 -12.58 6.05
CA ASN A 151 3.78 -12.39 7.17
C ASN A 151 4.16 -10.92 7.43
N THR A 152 3.18 -10.02 7.29
CA THR A 152 3.35 -8.58 7.53
C THR A 152 2.22 -8.00 8.36
N VAL A 153 2.52 -6.89 9.03
CA VAL A 153 1.57 -6.06 9.77
C VAL A 153 1.83 -4.58 9.46
N ALA A 154 0.81 -3.74 9.68
CA ALA A 154 1.04 -2.29 9.67
C ALA A 154 1.78 -1.86 10.94
N GLY A 155 2.77 -1.00 10.79
CA GLY A 155 3.50 -0.37 11.89
C GLY A 155 3.28 1.13 11.92
N VAL A 156 3.26 1.70 13.11
CA VAL A 156 3.24 3.17 13.28
C VAL A 156 4.69 3.65 13.18
N PRO A 157 4.99 4.68 12.35
CA PRO A 157 6.29 5.33 12.40
C PRO A 157 6.59 5.79 13.82
N GLU A 158 7.77 5.45 14.36
CA GLU A 158 8.12 5.88 15.71
C GLU A 158 8.06 7.42 15.79
N PRO A 159 7.22 7.98 16.66
CA PRO A 159 7.18 9.44 16.82
C PRO A 159 8.57 9.92 17.24
N SER A 160 8.98 11.10 16.76
CA SER A 160 10.13 11.85 17.29
C SER A 160 10.05 12.07 18.82
N THR A 161 8.96 11.68 19.44
CA THR A 161 8.71 11.65 20.88
C THR A 161 9.81 10.91 21.66
N TYR A 162 10.30 9.77 21.16
CA TYR A 162 11.43 9.08 21.80
C TYR A 162 12.72 9.88 21.73
N ALA A 163 12.99 10.54 20.60
CA ALA A 163 14.12 11.44 20.47
C ALA A 163 13.99 12.67 21.40
N LEU A 164 12.80 13.24 21.50
CA LEU A 164 12.48 14.34 22.42
C LEU A 164 12.57 13.89 23.88
N LEU A 165 12.09 12.69 24.21
CA LEU A 165 12.20 12.11 25.57
C LEU A 165 13.66 11.93 25.94
N MET A 166 14.49 11.33 25.07
CA MET A 166 15.93 11.16 25.29
C MET A 166 16.65 12.50 25.42
N ALA A 167 16.32 13.48 24.58
CA ALA A 167 16.84 14.84 24.69
C ALA A 167 16.47 15.49 26.02
N GLY A 168 15.20 15.37 26.43
CA GLY A 168 14.71 15.86 27.72
C GLY A 168 15.42 15.22 28.91
N LEU A 169 15.60 13.90 28.91
CA LEU A 169 16.34 13.19 29.94
C LEU A 169 17.82 13.61 30.00
N ALA A 170 18.45 13.82 28.83
CA ALA A 170 19.82 14.34 28.78
C ALA A 170 19.93 15.73 29.41
N CYS A 171 19.02 16.65 29.09
CA CYS A 171 18.97 17.99 29.68
C CYS A 171 18.81 17.93 31.21
N VAL A 172 17.86 17.12 31.71
CA VAL A 172 17.64 16.94 33.16
C VAL A 172 18.90 16.38 33.86
N SER A 173 19.57 15.41 33.24
CA SER A 173 20.80 14.83 33.80
C SER A 173 21.96 15.82 33.91
N VAL A 174 22.10 16.73 32.93
CA VAL A 174 23.11 17.80 32.96
C VAL A 174 22.82 18.82 34.07
N ILE A 175 21.54 19.22 34.23
CA ILE A 175 21.13 20.14 35.29
C ILE A 175 21.34 19.53 36.67
N ALA A 176 20.98 18.25 36.86
CA ALA A 176 21.16 17.54 38.11
C ALA A 176 22.64 17.39 38.51
N ARG A 177 23.54 17.18 37.52
CA ARG A 177 25.00 17.18 37.77
C ARG A 177 25.51 18.52 38.23
N ARG A 178 25.11 19.63 37.58
CA ARG A 178 25.54 20.99 37.97
C ARG A 178 25.14 21.34 39.40
N ARG A 179 23.96 20.91 39.89
CA ARG A 179 23.52 21.16 41.26
C ARG A 179 24.27 20.38 42.34
N ARG A 180 24.95 19.30 41.99
CA ARG A 180 25.77 18.49 42.93
C ARG A 180 27.23 18.98 43.04
N SER A 181 27.67 19.89 42.19
CA SER A 181 29.02 20.42 42.17
C SER A 181 29.14 21.83 42.79
N ILE A 182 28.10 22.29 43.50
CA ILE A 182 28.03 23.47 44.35
C ILE A 182 27.86 23.01 45.80
#